data_d9fcb455bbe521bd83a520b95639d661
#
_entry.id   d9fcb455bbe521bd83a520b95639d661
#
_cell.length_a   1.000
_cell.length_b   1.000
_cell.length_c   1.000
_cell.angle_alpha   90.00
_cell.angle_beta   90.00
_cell.angle_gamma   90.00
#
_symmetry.space_group_name_H-M   'P 1'
#
loop_
_entity.id
_entity.type
_entity.pdbx_description
1 polymer ?
#
loop_
_entity_poly.entity_id
_entity_poly.type
_entity_poly.pdbx_seq_one_letter_code
_entity_poly.pdbx_strand_id
1 'polypeptide(L)'
;LPHGRIYKITSEGKGEVFCELPDPYVWNLVSDKYGNLYAATGNNGVIYKISNKGIHSVFFDSPSSNILDLVIDDDDIIYAACEPEGFIYKINPNGNASVLYDSDEEEIHCLAINKDGVLYAGTSSGIPPVLHTPAFTEPPEVQLPLLMEEFPGEPGNVWLDYVLSADDDMEVLDQPPKKDVPAENGSRE
;
A
#
# COMPACT_ATOMS: atom_id res chain seq x y z
N LEU A 1 20.10 12.13 2.32
CA LEU A 1 18.75 11.89 2.82
C LEU A 1 17.85 11.59 1.62
N PRO A 2 16.88 10.69 1.73
CA PRO A 2 15.90 10.50 0.66
C PRO A 2 15.07 11.78 0.50
N HIS A 3 14.88 12.21 -0.74
CA HIS A 3 14.05 13.35 -1.11
C HIS A 3 12.89 12.84 -1.95
N GLY A 4 11.68 13.37 -1.74
CA GLY A 4 10.54 13.12 -2.61
C GLY A 4 10.80 13.78 -3.97
N ARG A 5 10.68 12.99 -5.04
CA ARG A 5 10.87 13.47 -6.42
C ARG A 5 9.58 13.45 -7.18
N ILE A 6 9.32 14.55 -7.86
CA ILE A 6 8.21 14.66 -8.79
C ILE A 6 8.80 14.66 -10.20
N TYR A 7 8.30 13.78 -11.05
CA TYR A 7 8.71 13.66 -12.43
C TYR A 7 7.68 14.27 -13.36
N LYS A 8 8.14 14.96 -14.35
CA LYS A 8 7.33 15.37 -15.50
C LYS A 8 7.53 14.36 -16.61
N ILE A 9 6.44 13.76 -17.06
CA ILE A 9 6.45 12.69 -18.08
C ILE A 9 5.67 13.19 -19.28
N THR A 10 6.29 13.12 -20.46
CA THR A 10 5.65 13.50 -21.73
C THR A 10 4.74 12.40 -22.25
N SER A 11 3.91 12.71 -23.25
CA SER A 11 3.05 11.71 -23.93
C SER A 11 3.85 10.59 -24.62
N GLU A 12 5.14 10.85 -24.96
CA GLU A 12 6.03 9.84 -25.53
C GLU A 12 6.74 8.98 -24.46
N GLY A 13 6.43 9.17 -23.16
CA GLY A 13 7.00 8.40 -22.05
C GLY A 13 8.39 8.88 -21.60
N LYS A 14 8.84 10.06 -22.04
CA LYS A 14 10.09 10.65 -21.54
C LYS A 14 9.86 11.37 -20.23
N GLY A 15 10.65 10.98 -19.20
CA GLY A 15 10.58 11.55 -17.86
C GLY A 15 11.81 12.39 -17.51
N GLU A 16 11.59 13.51 -16.83
CA GLU A 16 12.63 14.33 -16.22
C GLU A 16 12.23 14.70 -14.79
N VAL A 17 13.21 14.92 -13.90
CA VAL A 17 12.92 15.41 -12.55
C VAL A 17 12.42 16.84 -12.67
N PHE A 18 11.18 17.06 -12.25
CA PHE A 18 10.54 18.37 -12.29
C PHE A 18 10.78 19.17 -11.00
N CYS A 19 10.72 18.49 -9.85
CA CYS A 19 10.91 19.09 -8.54
C CYS A 19 11.42 18.06 -7.54
N GLU A 20 12.27 18.46 -6.59
CA GLU A 20 12.64 17.69 -5.41
C GLU A 20 12.10 18.41 -4.18
N LEU A 21 11.40 17.66 -3.31
CA LEU A 21 10.83 18.16 -2.07
C LEU A 21 11.70 17.75 -0.87
N PRO A 22 11.69 18.53 0.22
CA PRO A 22 12.41 18.17 1.44
C PRO A 22 11.91 16.86 2.07
N ASP A 23 10.59 16.63 2.00
CA ASP A 23 9.97 15.43 2.55
C ASP A 23 10.23 14.21 1.65
N PRO A 24 10.50 13.02 2.24
CA PRO A 24 10.89 11.84 1.47
C PRO A 24 9.74 11.17 0.74
N TYR A 25 8.50 11.39 1.17
CA TYR A 25 7.31 10.73 0.63
C TYR A 25 6.38 11.75 -0.01
N VAL A 26 6.03 11.51 -1.26
CA VAL A 26 4.96 12.21 -1.99
C VAL A 26 3.87 11.19 -2.26
N TRP A 27 2.72 11.36 -1.59
CA TRP A 27 1.62 10.40 -1.65
C TRP A 27 0.64 10.70 -2.77
N ASN A 28 0.36 11.98 -3.00
CA ASN A 28 -0.61 12.40 -4.00
C ASN A 28 -0.21 13.73 -4.65
N LEU A 29 -0.69 13.96 -5.86
CA LEU A 29 -0.49 15.18 -6.63
C LEU A 29 -1.80 15.61 -7.29
N VAL A 30 -2.20 16.86 -7.07
CA VAL A 30 -3.31 17.49 -7.80
C VAL A 30 -2.82 18.77 -8.48
N SER A 31 -3.55 19.24 -9.50
CA SER A 31 -3.21 20.48 -10.19
C SER A 31 -4.39 21.46 -10.18
N ASP A 32 -4.08 22.76 -10.01
CA ASP A 32 -5.06 23.81 -10.18
C ASP A 32 -5.22 24.17 -11.68
N LYS A 33 -6.24 24.97 -11.98
CA LYS A 33 -6.48 25.46 -13.36
C LYS A 33 -5.41 26.38 -13.92
N TYR A 34 -4.48 26.85 -13.08
CA TYR A 34 -3.35 27.70 -13.47
C TYR A 34 -2.08 26.90 -13.77
N GLY A 35 -2.11 25.56 -13.57
CA GLY A 35 -1.00 24.66 -13.80
C GLY A 35 0.01 24.60 -12.65
N ASN A 36 -0.34 25.06 -11.46
CA ASN A 36 0.42 24.75 -10.26
C ASN A 36 0.06 23.33 -9.80
N LEU A 37 1.03 22.62 -9.22
CA LEU A 37 0.81 21.34 -8.57
C LEU A 37 0.73 21.54 -7.05
N TYR A 38 -0.03 20.69 -6.41
CA TYR A 38 -0.04 20.54 -4.96
C TYR A 38 0.33 19.10 -4.61
N ALA A 39 1.35 18.95 -3.76
CA ALA A 39 1.92 17.68 -3.38
C ALA A 39 1.61 17.39 -1.91
N ALA A 40 0.88 16.30 -1.66
CA ALA A 40 0.69 15.76 -0.33
C ALA A 40 1.91 14.95 0.09
N THR A 41 2.41 15.16 1.31
CA THR A 41 3.60 14.49 1.80
C THR A 41 3.38 13.73 3.11
N GLY A 42 4.30 12.80 3.37
CA GLY A 42 4.35 12.03 4.60
C GLY A 42 5.51 12.42 5.50
N ASN A 43 5.47 11.95 6.73
CA ASN A 43 6.32 12.21 7.87
C ASN A 43 6.09 13.57 8.55
N ASN A 44 5.84 14.64 7.79
CA ASN A 44 5.62 15.98 8.34
C ASN A 44 4.23 16.53 8.00
N GLY A 45 3.44 15.83 7.18
CA GLY A 45 2.08 16.22 6.84
C GLY A 45 1.98 17.58 6.13
N VAL A 46 2.92 17.87 5.23
CA VAL A 46 2.98 19.15 4.51
C VAL A 46 2.35 19.02 3.13
N ILE A 47 1.59 20.03 2.73
CA ILE A 47 1.23 20.24 1.32
C ILE A 47 2.13 21.30 0.74
N TYR A 48 2.86 20.93 -0.32
CA TYR A 48 3.66 21.89 -1.08
C TYR A 48 2.90 22.36 -2.31
N LYS A 49 2.91 23.69 -2.54
CA LYS A 49 2.53 24.26 -3.82
C LYS A 49 3.76 24.38 -4.70
N ILE A 50 3.67 23.89 -5.94
CA ILE A 50 4.77 23.84 -6.89
C ILE A 50 4.34 24.60 -8.14
N SER A 51 5.08 25.64 -8.48
CA SER A 51 4.81 26.43 -9.67
C SER A 51 5.08 25.62 -10.94
N ASN A 52 4.60 26.12 -12.09
CA ASN A 52 4.88 25.53 -13.41
C ASN A 52 6.38 25.53 -13.80
N LYS A 53 7.24 26.17 -12.98
CA LYS A 53 8.71 26.16 -13.13
C LYS A 53 9.41 25.18 -12.17
N GLY A 54 8.68 24.38 -11.41
CA GLY A 54 9.23 23.45 -10.43
C GLY A 54 9.68 24.10 -9.12
N ILE A 55 9.33 25.36 -8.86
CA ILE A 55 9.66 26.04 -7.60
C ILE A 55 8.57 25.72 -6.59
N HIS A 56 8.94 25.12 -5.45
CA HIS A 56 8.03 24.75 -4.39
C HIS A 56 8.03 25.76 -3.23
N SER A 57 6.91 25.79 -2.51
CA SER A 57 6.74 26.49 -1.23
C SER A 57 5.74 25.72 -0.37
N VAL A 58 5.84 25.82 0.95
CA VAL A 58 4.82 25.28 1.85
C VAL A 58 3.50 26.01 1.59
N PHE A 59 2.45 25.24 1.35
CA PHE A 59 1.09 25.73 1.16
C PHE A 59 0.24 25.53 2.41
N PHE A 60 0.35 24.37 3.02
CA PHE A 60 -0.32 24.01 4.26
C PHE A 60 0.58 23.07 5.07
N ASP A 61 0.68 23.32 6.36
CA ASP A 61 1.42 22.51 7.33
C ASP A 61 0.39 21.96 8.32
N SER A 62 0.15 20.65 8.21
CA SER A 62 -0.86 19.94 9.02
C SER A 62 -0.26 19.54 10.37
N PRO A 63 -1.06 19.52 11.46
CA PRO A 63 -0.66 18.86 12.70
C PRO A 63 -0.56 17.32 12.55
N SER A 64 -1.20 16.73 11.52
CA SER A 64 -1.13 15.30 11.21
C SER A 64 0.19 14.92 10.57
N SER A 65 0.67 13.69 10.82
CA SER A 65 1.97 13.23 10.30
C SER A 65 1.95 13.00 8.79
N ASN A 66 0.83 12.55 8.25
CA ASN A 66 0.69 12.21 6.83
C ASN A 66 -0.55 12.85 6.23
N ILE A 67 -0.41 13.31 4.99
CA ILE A 67 -1.52 13.65 4.12
C ILE A 67 -1.50 12.62 2.99
N LEU A 68 -2.50 11.73 2.99
CA LEU A 68 -2.51 10.57 2.13
C LEU A 68 -3.08 10.86 0.75
N ASP A 69 -4.09 11.73 0.69
CA ASP A 69 -4.75 12.05 -0.57
C ASP A 69 -5.24 13.50 -0.63
N LEU A 70 -5.33 14.00 -1.85
CA LEU A 70 -5.84 15.33 -2.18
C LEU A 70 -6.85 15.24 -3.31
N VAL A 71 -7.90 16.02 -3.22
CA VAL A 71 -8.75 16.37 -4.36
C VAL A 71 -8.93 17.87 -4.41
N ILE A 72 -9.15 18.42 -5.61
CA ILE A 72 -9.37 19.84 -5.84
C ILE A 72 -10.68 20.03 -6.60
N ASP A 73 -11.47 21.01 -6.21
CA ASP A 73 -12.71 21.35 -6.89
C ASP A 73 -12.53 22.47 -7.94
N ASP A 74 -13.62 22.81 -8.63
CA ASP A 74 -13.62 23.83 -9.68
C ASP A 74 -13.33 25.26 -9.16
N ASP A 75 -13.46 25.48 -7.85
CA ASP A 75 -13.15 26.74 -7.17
C ASP A 75 -11.72 26.78 -6.63
N ASP A 76 -10.87 25.80 -7.00
CA ASP A 76 -9.51 25.58 -6.51
C ASP A 76 -9.42 25.35 -4.98
N ILE A 77 -10.51 24.87 -4.36
CA ILE A 77 -10.50 24.43 -2.97
C ILE A 77 -9.92 23.02 -2.91
N ILE A 78 -8.94 22.81 -2.02
CA ILE A 78 -8.30 21.52 -1.82
C ILE A 78 -8.95 20.85 -0.61
N TYR A 79 -9.26 19.55 -0.77
CA TYR A 79 -9.65 18.67 0.31
C TYR A 79 -8.51 17.68 0.53
N ALA A 80 -8.07 17.56 1.79
CA ALA A 80 -6.90 16.76 2.16
C ALA A 80 -7.28 15.71 3.21
N ALA A 81 -6.99 14.46 2.93
CA ALA A 81 -7.19 13.33 3.82
C ALA A 81 -5.95 13.06 4.64
N CYS A 82 -6.09 12.91 5.95
CA CYS A 82 -4.98 12.82 6.90
C CYS A 82 -5.00 11.55 7.74
N GLU A 83 -3.82 11.21 8.25
CA GLU A 83 -3.49 10.13 9.17
C GLU A 83 -2.54 10.69 10.26
N PRO A 84 -2.63 10.29 11.55
CA PRO A 84 -3.53 9.27 12.12
C PRO A 84 -4.88 9.79 12.63
N GLU A 85 -5.18 11.08 12.51
CA GLU A 85 -6.35 11.67 13.15
C GLU A 85 -7.66 11.47 12.39
N GLY A 86 -7.62 10.94 11.16
CA GLY A 86 -8.80 10.73 10.34
C GLY A 86 -9.51 12.03 9.93
N PHE A 87 -8.78 13.14 9.85
CA PHE A 87 -9.35 14.42 9.44
C PHE A 87 -9.42 14.58 7.93
N ILE A 88 -10.47 15.26 7.47
CA ILE A 88 -10.51 15.87 6.15
C ILE A 88 -10.45 17.38 6.34
N TYR A 89 -9.36 17.97 5.83
CA TYR A 89 -9.23 19.41 5.77
C TYR A 89 -9.84 19.98 4.51
N LYS A 90 -10.51 21.14 4.64
CA LYS A 90 -10.89 22.02 3.54
C LYS A 90 -9.96 23.20 3.54
N ILE A 91 -9.21 23.40 2.44
CA ILE A 91 -8.16 24.39 2.31
C ILE A 91 -8.50 25.34 1.16
N ASN A 92 -8.65 26.61 1.46
CA ASN A 92 -8.93 27.63 0.46
C ASN A 92 -7.68 27.95 -0.39
N PRO A 93 -7.82 28.57 -1.58
CA PRO A 93 -6.69 28.89 -2.46
C PRO A 93 -5.60 29.78 -1.85
N ASN A 94 -5.90 30.47 -0.75
CA ASN A 94 -4.94 31.28 0.02
C ASN A 94 -4.21 30.49 1.13
N GLY A 95 -4.44 29.17 1.25
CA GLY A 95 -3.82 28.31 2.25
C GLY A 95 -4.52 28.26 3.61
N ASN A 96 -5.64 28.99 3.80
CA ASN A 96 -6.41 28.89 5.04
C ASN A 96 -7.18 27.57 5.07
N ALA A 97 -6.99 26.79 6.14
CA ALA A 97 -7.57 25.48 6.32
C ALA A 97 -8.55 25.44 7.48
N SER A 98 -9.52 24.56 7.39
CA SER A 98 -10.42 24.16 8.48
C SER A 98 -10.70 22.66 8.37
N VAL A 99 -10.93 22.00 9.51
CA VAL A 99 -11.43 20.62 9.51
C VAL A 99 -12.85 20.64 8.96
N LEU A 100 -13.06 19.90 7.88
CA LEU A 100 -14.36 19.71 7.26
C LEU A 100 -15.10 18.54 7.89
N TYR A 101 -14.38 17.45 8.14
CA TYR A 101 -14.91 16.22 8.69
C TYR A 101 -13.88 15.56 9.60
N ASP A 102 -14.37 14.99 10.69
CA ASP A 102 -13.63 14.23 11.68
C ASP A 102 -14.21 12.82 11.68
N SER A 103 -13.43 11.85 11.26
CA SER A 103 -13.85 10.46 11.12
C SER A 103 -13.66 9.72 12.43
N ASP A 104 -14.53 8.74 12.71
CA ASP A 104 -14.29 7.75 13.78
C ASP A 104 -13.15 6.78 13.41
N GLU A 105 -12.72 6.77 12.13
CA GLU A 105 -11.63 5.95 11.63
C GLU A 105 -10.32 6.74 11.63
N GLU A 106 -9.22 6.09 11.99
CA GLU A 106 -7.92 6.74 12.13
C GLU A 106 -7.30 7.18 10.79
N GLU A 107 -7.63 6.48 9.72
CA GLU A 107 -7.02 6.67 8.41
C GLU A 107 -8.05 6.93 7.32
N ILE A 108 -7.87 8.01 6.57
CA ILE A 108 -8.61 8.28 5.34
C ILE A 108 -7.62 8.18 4.18
N HIS A 109 -7.75 7.10 3.39
CA HIS A 109 -6.80 6.76 2.35
C HIS A 109 -7.05 7.41 1.02
N CYS A 110 -8.30 7.66 0.68
CA CYS A 110 -8.64 8.21 -0.62
C CYS A 110 -9.88 9.10 -0.57
N LEU A 111 -9.88 10.10 -1.42
CA LEU A 111 -10.96 11.05 -1.63
C LEU A 111 -11.40 11.02 -3.09
N ALA A 112 -12.66 11.30 -3.31
CA ALA A 112 -13.19 11.61 -4.63
C ALA A 112 -14.24 12.70 -4.51
N ILE A 113 -14.24 13.65 -5.43
CA ILE A 113 -15.26 14.70 -5.49
C ILE A 113 -16.03 14.57 -6.81
N ASN A 114 -17.34 14.63 -6.75
CA ASN A 114 -18.15 14.64 -7.95
C ASN A 114 -18.40 16.09 -8.44
N LYS A 115 -18.96 16.21 -9.63
CA LYS A 115 -19.29 17.52 -10.25
C LYS A 115 -20.33 18.34 -9.48
N ASP A 116 -21.07 17.73 -8.57
CA ASP A 116 -22.06 18.40 -7.72
C ASP A 116 -21.44 18.87 -6.41
N GLY A 117 -20.11 18.70 -6.21
CA GLY A 117 -19.36 19.08 -5.02
C GLY A 117 -19.52 18.11 -3.86
N VAL A 118 -20.06 16.91 -4.08
CA VAL A 118 -20.16 15.88 -3.05
C VAL A 118 -18.83 15.16 -2.93
N LEU A 119 -18.28 15.14 -1.72
CA LEU A 119 -17.03 14.47 -1.38
C LEU A 119 -17.31 13.05 -0.87
N TYR A 120 -16.52 12.10 -1.32
CA TYR A 120 -16.50 10.71 -0.88
C TYR A 120 -15.13 10.43 -0.30
N ALA A 121 -15.10 9.67 0.81
CA ALA A 121 -13.87 9.25 1.47
C ALA A 121 -13.85 7.74 1.66
N GLY A 122 -12.71 7.13 1.39
CA GLY A 122 -12.42 5.73 1.71
C GLY A 122 -11.50 5.66 2.92
N THR A 123 -11.92 4.91 3.95
CA THR A 123 -11.26 4.85 5.24
C THR A 123 -10.75 3.44 5.55
N SER A 124 -9.80 3.32 6.48
CA SER A 124 -9.53 2.07 7.18
C SER A 124 -9.47 2.34 8.68
N SER A 125 -9.93 1.37 9.46
CA SER A 125 -9.64 1.31 10.89
C SER A 125 -8.41 0.42 11.08
N GLY A 126 -7.50 0.79 11.98
CA GLY A 126 -6.35 -0.05 12.35
C GLY A 126 -6.74 -1.38 13.01
N ILE A 127 -8.02 -1.68 13.13
CA ILE A 127 -8.52 -2.97 13.59
C ILE A 127 -8.46 -3.93 12.39
N PRO A 128 -7.56 -4.94 12.40
CA PRO A 128 -7.55 -5.92 11.33
C PRO A 128 -8.94 -6.56 11.23
N PRO A 129 -9.47 -6.79 10.01
CA PRO A 129 -10.73 -7.46 9.85
C PRO A 129 -10.69 -8.76 10.66
N VAL A 130 -11.65 -8.95 11.55
CA VAL A 130 -11.81 -10.24 12.22
C VAL A 130 -12.06 -11.22 11.07
N LEU A 131 -11.01 -11.97 10.71
CA LEU A 131 -11.15 -13.08 9.80
C LEU A 131 -12.19 -13.99 10.45
N HIS A 132 -13.42 -13.88 9.98
CA HIS A 132 -14.38 -14.94 10.20
C HIS A 132 -13.81 -16.14 9.45
N THR A 133 -12.91 -16.89 10.12
CA THR A 133 -12.65 -18.25 9.69
C THR A 133 -14.03 -18.89 9.66
N PRO A 134 -14.52 -19.34 8.50
CA PRO A 134 -15.73 -20.13 8.48
C PRO A 134 -15.46 -21.22 9.52
N ALA A 135 -16.39 -21.38 10.48
CA ALA A 135 -16.26 -22.46 11.44
C ALA A 135 -16.01 -23.70 10.59
N PHE A 136 -14.81 -24.27 10.71
CA PHE A 136 -14.53 -25.57 10.16
C PHE A 136 -15.52 -26.46 10.89
N THR A 137 -16.67 -26.73 10.27
CA THR A 137 -17.46 -27.87 10.65
C THR A 137 -16.52 -29.04 10.44
N GLU A 138 -16.14 -29.68 11.53
CA GLU A 138 -15.36 -30.93 11.45
C GLU A 138 -15.96 -31.76 10.33
N PRO A 139 -15.12 -32.29 9.41
CA PRO A 139 -15.64 -33.14 8.36
C PRO A 139 -16.44 -34.24 9.04
N PRO A 140 -17.63 -34.61 8.50
CA PRO A 140 -18.42 -35.65 9.09
C PRO A 140 -17.52 -36.87 9.33
N GLU A 141 -17.55 -37.35 10.57
CA GLU A 141 -16.81 -38.55 10.98
C GLU A 141 -17.09 -39.66 9.94
N VAL A 142 -16.11 -39.88 9.05
CA VAL A 142 -16.23 -40.97 8.09
C VAL A 142 -16.07 -42.24 8.89
N GLN A 143 -17.21 -42.84 9.30
CA GLN A 143 -17.20 -44.20 9.81
C GLN A 143 -16.72 -45.12 8.69
N LEU A 144 -15.42 -45.40 8.71
CA LEU A 144 -14.86 -46.47 7.87
C LEU A 144 -15.57 -47.75 8.27
N PRO A 145 -16.20 -48.48 7.34
CA PRO A 145 -16.73 -49.79 7.63
C PRO A 145 -15.59 -50.66 8.13
N LEU A 146 -15.76 -51.26 9.31
CA LEU A 146 -14.88 -52.29 9.85
C LEU A 146 -14.94 -53.52 8.92
N LEU A 147 -14.20 -53.49 7.83
CA LEU A 147 -13.82 -54.71 7.12
C LEU A 147 -12.69 -55.34 7.91
N MET A 148 -13.06 -56.11 8.93
CA MET A 148 -12.18 -57.09 9.51
C MET A 148 -12.04 -58.27 8.51
N GLU A 149 -11.14 -58.10 7.54
CA GLU A 149 -10.55 -59.27 6.89
C GLU A 149 -9.30 -59.61 7.69
N GLU A 150 -9.35 -60.82 8.31
CA GLU A 150 -8.20 -61.43 8.99
C GLU A 150 -7.10 -61.65 7.95
N PHE A 151 -6.04 -60.83 8.01
CA PHE A 151 -4.80 -61.14 7.32
C PHE A 151 -3.97 -62.08 8.22
N PRO A 152 -3.66 -63.29 7.79
CA PRO A 152 -2.75 -64.16 8.51
C PRO A 152 -1.31 -63.75 8.24
N GLY A 153 -0.73 -62.95 9.13
CA GLY A 153 0.66 -62.51 9.08
C GLY A 153 1.03 -61.76 10.36
N GLU A 154 2.19 -62.02 10.88
CA GLU A 154 2.69 -61.61 12.18
C GLU A 154 2.60 -60.11 12.45
N PRO A 155 2.44 -59.64 13.71
CA PRO A 155 2.31 -58.20 14.05
C PRO A 155 3.68 -57.53 14.00
N GLY A 156 4.00 -56.90 12.86
CA GLY A 156 5.18 -56.05 12.69
C GLY A 156 4.75 -54.74 12.05
N ASN A 157 4.78 -53.70 12.83
CA ASN A 157 4.98 -52.25 12.53
C ASN A 157 4.58 -51.67 11.15
N VAL A 158 3.47 -52.06 10.57
CA VAL A 158 3.02 -51.55 9.29
C VAL A 158 2.38 -50.13 9.41
N TRP A 159 2.06 -49.67 10.61
CA TRP A 159 1.42 -48.39 10.85
C TRP A 159 2.40 -47.21 10.89
N LEU A 160 3.69 -47.47 11.11
CA LEU A 160 4.67 -46.36 11.20
C LEU A 160 5.12 -45.91 9.82
N ASP A 161 5.12 -46.80 8.82
CA ASP A 161 5.59 -46.43 7.47
C ASP A 161 4.57 -45.64 6.65
N TYR A 162 3.28 -45.73 6.98
CA TYR A 162 2.25 -44.98 6.24
C TYR A 162 2.08 -43.56 6.73
N VAL A 163 2.44 -43.27 7.99
CA VAL A 163 2.39 -41.91 8.55
C VAL A 163 3.62 -41.11 8.14
N LEU A 164 4.75 -41.79 7.88
CA LEU A 164 5.99 -41.11 7.44
C LEU A 164 6.07 -40.86 5.92
N SER A 165 5.21 -41.53 5.12
CA SER A 165 5.17 -41.27 3.67
C SER A 165 4.19 -40.19 3.24
N ALA A 166 3.38 -39.67 4.18
CA ALA A 166 2.45 -38.58 3.88
C ALA A 166 3.07 -37.18 4.07
N ASP A 167 4.27 -37.09 4.66
CA ASP A 167 4.95 -35.82 4.94
C ASP A 167 6.06 -35.44 3.91
N ASP A 168 6.26 -36.27 2.88
CA ASP A 168 7.39 -36.08 1.95
C ASP A 168 7.06 -35.27 0.69
N ASP A 169 5.85 -34.70 0.54
CA ASP A 169 5.48 -33.87 -0.62
C ASP A 169 5.40 -32.37 -0.31
N MET A 170 6.05 -31.89 0.75
CA MET A 170 6.25 -30.45 0.94
C MET A 170 7.67 -30.10 0.50
N GLU A 171 7.88 -29.97 -0.82
CA GLU A 171 9.06 -29.32 -1.40
C GLU A 171 9.11 -27.87 -0.89
N VAL A 172 10.00 -27.62 0.06
CA VAL A 172 10.42 -26.28 0.44
C VAL A 172 11.25 -25.72 -0.72
N LEU A 173 10.61 -25.00 -1.62
CA LEU A 173 11.28 -24.16 -2.63
C LEU A 173 11.87 -22.93 -1.94
N ASP A 174 12.98 -23.12 -1.24
CA ASP A 174 13.73 -21.99 -0.68
C ASP A 174 15.22 -22.10 -0.97
N GLN A 175 15.58 -21.92 -2.25
CA GLN A 175 16.89 -21.39 -2.64
C GLN A 175 16.84 -20.78 -4.04
N PRO A 176 17.27 -19.51 -4.22
CA PRO A 176 17.40 -18.93 -5.55
C PRO A 176 18.57 -19.60 -6.31
N PRO A 177 18.49 -19.72 -7.65
CA PRO A 177 19.52 -20.36 -8.46
C PRO A 177 20.85 -19.61 -8.33
N LYS A 178 21.92 -20.37 -8.03
CA LYS A 178 23.30 -19.86 -8.07
C LYS A 178 23.63 -19.43 -9.49
N LYS A 179 24.01 -18.17 -9.66
CA LYS A 179 24.58 -17.66 -10.91
C LYS A 179 25.93 -18.31 -11.12
N ASP A 180 26.08 -19.07 -12.20
CA ASP A 180 27.36 -19.55 -12.68
C ASP A 180 28.23 -18.36 -13.08
N VAL A 181 29.34 -18.18 -12.39
CA VAL A 181 30.41 -17.26 -12.75
C VAL A 181 31.30 -17.99 -13.76
N PRO A 182 31.50 -17.49 -14.97
CA PRO A 182 32.46 -18.09 -15.89
C PRO A 182 33.87 -17.94 -15.34
N ALA A 183 34.63 -19.05 -15.37
CA ALA A 183 36.04 -19.07 -15.02
C ALA A 183 36.84 -18.22 -16.01
N GLU A 184 37.55 -17.21 -15.50
CA GLU A 184 38.61 -16.52 -16.24
C GLU A 184 39.76 -17.49 -16.51
N ASN A 185 39.92 -17.88 -17.76
CA ASN A 185 41.14 -18.53 -18.24
C ASN A 185 42.20 -17.46 -18.46
N GLY A 186 43.18 -17.44 -17.60
CA GLY A 186 44.43 -16.77 -17.86
C GLY A 186 45.22 -17.48 -18.95
N SER A 187 45.70 -16.72 -19.90
CA SER A 187 46.84 -17.09 -20.71
C SER A 187 47.71 -15.86 -20.91
N ARG A 188 48.92 -16.04 -20.45
CA ARG A 188 50.07 -15.20 -20.71
C ARG A 188 50.42 -15.25 -22.22
N GLU A 189 50.67 -14.11 -22.79
CA GLU A 189 51.92 -13.76 -23.51
C GLU A 189 51.90 -12.26 -23.80
#